data_5bf4f56bb79eea04a20fdc638227ab7e
#
_entry.id   5bf4f56bb79eea04a20fdc638227ab7e
#
_cell.length_a   1.000
_cell.length_b   1.000
_cell.length_c   1.000
_cell.angle_alpha   90.00
_cell.angle_beta   90.00
_cell.angle_gamma   90.00
#
_symmetry.space_group_name_H-M   'P 1'
#
loop_
_entity.id
_entity.type
_entity.pdbx_description
1 polymer ?
#
loop_
_entity_poly.entity_id
_entity_poly.type
_entity_poly.pdbx_seq_one_letter_code
_entity_poly.pdbx_strand_id
1 'polypeptide(L)'
;VCEVEYIKDDMVEARFIGEIINNKFYGGIIAKPSFNAQIRLLDDSEITLITGEEKDTNMSFGISPFYNNRRVYVDINNLFSNHFTILGNSGCGKSYGTTRVIQSVFENARFQPYKASFILFDNNGEYISAFRNMNQINPNYNFKVITTNNSYPYEKVQIPVWLLSVDDWALLLSANNFNQLTLIDSMIKLAKTFSLNDETSTRFQNHLIAKAMMSIMYSNDLATTKRNKIFNIFNTCTTSAFNMEAVVQGAGYQRKFRDCFHIDANGSFTESILVSQYIASFVDPSLDNYEPTTYNMYNLEELEKALNFTLISENWLNNDNTYGDSIAVKVKLHSLIISENRKFFEYDNFIGVEQFLSSL
;
A
#
# COMPACT_ATOMS: atom_id res chain seq x y z
N VAL A 1 42.97 -13.52 9.54
CA VAL A 1 43.23 -12.09 9.79
C VAL A 1 42.67 -11.72 11.13
N CYS A 2 43.47 -10.99 11.93
CA CYS A 2 43.09 -10.54 13.28
C CYS A 2 43.31 -9.01 13.39
N GLU A 3 42.46 -8.39 14.17
CA GLU A 3 42.62 -7.03 14.64
C GLU A 3 43.11 -7.02 16.08
N VAL A 4 44.19 -6.25 16.38
CA VAL A 4 44.72 -6.15 17.73
C VAL A 4 43.81 -5.23 18.54
N GLU A 5 43.20 -5.79 19.61
CA GLU A 5 42.33 -5.01 20.51
C GLU A 5 43.09 -4.44 21.68
N TYR A 6 44.09 -5.17 22.19
CA TYR A 6 44.81 -4.78 23.38
C TYR A 6 46.21 -5.36 23.44
N ILE A 7 47.15 -4.58 23.94
CA ILE A 7 48.52 -4.99 24.19
C ILE A 7 48.85 -4.71 25.67
N LYS A 8 49.23 -5.74 26.44
CA LYS A 8 49.65 -5.62 27.79
C LYS A 8 50.81 -6.52 28.07
N ASP A 9 51.89 -5.94 28.61
CA ASP A 9 53.15 -6.63 28.87
C ASP A 9 53.65 -7.37 27.60
N ASP A 10 53.81 -8.67 27.65
CA ASP A 10 54.23 -9.52 26.54
C ASP A 10 53.05 -10.22 25.84
N MET A 11 51.80 -9.80 26.14
CA MET A 11 50.61 -10.41 25.55
C MET A 11 49.88 -9.47 24.62
N VAL A 12 49.43 -10.02 23.48
CA VAL A 12 48.57 -9.36 22.53
C VAL A 12 47.24 -10.05 22.48
N GLU A 13 46.19 -9.31 22.76
CA GLU A 13 44.82 -9.76 22.55
C GLU A 13 44.32 -9.28 21.21
N ALA A 14 43.86 -10.21 20.37
CA ALA A 14 43.44 -9.91 19.02
C ALA A 14 42.13 -10.65 18.68
N ARG A 15 41.23 -9.94 18.04
CA ARG A 15 39.98 -10.49 17.54
C ARG A 15 40.11 -10.94 16.10
N PHE A 16 39.63 -12.13 15.79
CA PHE A 16 39.54 -12.59 14.41
C PHE A 16 38.46 -11.82 13.65
N ILE A 17 38.82 -11.28 12.49
CA ILE A 17 37.89 -10.54 11.61
C ILE A 17 37.59 -11.27 10.31
N GLY A 18 38.45 -12.18 9.85
CA GLY A 18 38.24 -12.94 8.63
C GLY A 18 39.43 -13.75 8.21
N GLU A 19 39.32 -14.34 7.02
CA GLU A 19 40.33 -15.17 6.38
C GLU A 19 40.63 -14.67 4.98
N ILE A 20 41.90 -14.78 4.54
CA ILE A 20 42.30 -14.56 3.13
C ILE A 20 42.50 -15.91 2.49
N ILE A 21 41.65 -16.27 1.54
CA ILE A 21 41.71 -17.53 0.79
C ILE A 21 41.71 -17.17 -0.68
N ASN A 22 42.68 -17.72 -1.42
CA ASN A 22 42.81 -17.50 -2.87
C ASN A 22 42.79 -16.01 -3.26
N ASN A 23 43.53 -15.19 -2.53
CA ASN A 23 43.63 -13.74 -2.75
C ASN A 23 42.29 -12.98 -2.63
N LYS A 24 41.39 -13.52 -1.78
CA LYS A 24 40.09 -12.87 -1.48
C LYS A 24 39.85 -12.89 0.02
N PHE A 25 39.43 -11.76 0.58
CA PHE A 25 39.05 -11.64 1.98
C PHE A 25 37.61 -12.12 2.19
N TYR A 26 37.43 -12.95 3.21
CA TYR A 26 36.15 -13.43 3.70
C TYR A 26 35.99 -13.03 5.16
N GLY A 27 34.91 -12.33 5.50
CA GLY A 27 34.57 -11.98 6.88
C GLY A 27 34.19 -13.20 7.70
N GLY A 28 34.61 -13.25 8.95
CA GLY A 28 34.43 -14.40 9.83
C GLY A 28 35.53 -15.45 9.68
N ILE A 29 35.54 -16.46 10.52
CA ILE A 29 36.53 -17.53 10.52
C ILE A 29 35.87 -18.89 10.34
N ILE A 30 36.45 -19.71 9.46
CA ILE A 30 36.03 -21.10 9.25
C ILE A 30 36.92 -22.02 10.08
N ALA A 31 38.23 -21.77 10.09
CA ALA A 31 39.18 -22.57 10.83
C ALA A 31 39.95 -21.76 11.87
N LYS A 32 40.07 -22.28 13.09
CA LYS A 32 40.94 -21.69 14.12
C LYS A 32 42.40 -21.97 13.78
N PRO A 33 43.32 -21.01 14.03
CA PRO A 33 44.74 -21.23 13.84
C PRO A 33 45.26 -22.33 14.78
N SER A 34 46.27 -23.05 14.33
CA SER A 34 46.98 -24.06 15.14
C SER A 34 47.89 -23.35 16.16
N PHE A 35 48.33 -24.11 17.20
CA PHE A 35 49.29 -23.60 18.18
C PHE A 35 50.64 -23.17 17.55
N ASN A 36 50.98 -23.71 16.38
CA ASN A 36 52.22 -23.39 15.70
C ASN A 36 52.06 -22.34 14.60
N ALA A 37 50.92 -21.61 14.62
CA ALA A 37 50.67 -20.57 13.63
C ALA A 37 51.67 -19.42 13.79
N GLN A 38 52.24 -18.96 12.68
CA GLN A 38 53.11 -17.78 12.68
C GLN A 38 52.24 -16.52 12.63
N ILE A 39 52.64 -15.52 13.44
CA ILE A 39 51.96 -14.20 13.48
C ILE A 39 52.88 -13.21 12.76
N ARG A 40 52.32 -12.45 11.83
CA ARG A 40 53.02 -11.34 11.13
C ARG A 40 52.04 -10.19 10.87
N LEU A 41 52.56 -9.05 10.57
CA LEU A 41 51.76 -7.93 10.06
C LEU A 41 51.27 -8.23 8.64
N LEU A 42 50.10 -7.74 8.30
CA LEU A 42 49.59 -7.75 6.93
C LEU A 42 50.47 -6.84 6.06
N ASP A 43 50.71 -7.26 4.84
CA ASP A 43 51.32 -6.39 3.84
C ASP A 43 50.25 -5.49 3.17
N ASP A 44 50.74 -4.52 2.36
CA ASP A 44 49.86 -3.57 1.68
C ASP A 44 48.85 -4.19 0.73
N SER A 45 49.22 -5.30 0.10
CA SER A 45 48.34 -6.01 -0.81
C SER A 45 47.19 -6.72 -0.05
N GLU A 46 47.50 -7.30 1.09
CA GLU A 46 46.53 -7.95 1.96
C GLU A 46 45.57 -6.94 2.63
N ILE A 47 46.09 -5.77 3.03
CA ILE A 47 45.24 -4.68 3.52
C ILE A 47 44.30 -4.20 2.42
N THR A 48 44.76 -4.13 1.17
CA THR A 48 43.92 -3.76 0.04
C THR A 48 42.76 -4.77 -0.18
N LEU A 49 42.99 -6.05 0.08
CA LEU A 49 41.91 -7.05 0.02
C LEU A 49 40.80 -6.78 1.06
N ILE A 50 41.15 -6.20 2.20
CA ILE A 50 40.21 -5.86 3.28
C ILE A 50 39.53 -4.51 3.01
N THR A 51 40.28 -3.50 2.63
CA THR A 51 39.79 -2.13 2.44
C THR A 51 39.15 -1.89 1.07
N GLY A 52 39.28 -2.84 0.16
CA GLY A 52 38.89 -2.69 -1.24
C GLY A 52 39.87 -1.83 -2.03
N GLU A 53 39.64 -1.70 -3.30
CA GLU A 53 40.41 -0.92 -4.25
C GLU A 53 39.52 -0.07 -5.15
N GLU A 54 40.07 0.92 -5.77
CA GLU A 54 39.36 1.77 -6.73
C GLU A 54 39.08 0.98 -8.02
N LYS A 55 37.79 0.74 -8.29
CA LYS A 55 37.26 0.08 -9.49
C LYS A 55 36.04 0.84 -10.01
N ASP A 56 35.64 0.60 -11.24
CA ASP A 56 34.48 1.26 -11.84
C ASP A 56 33.16 0.91 -11.11
N THR A 57 33.10 -0.24 -10.43
CA THR A 57 31.94 -0.69 -9.63
C THR A 57 32.03 -0.30 -8.16
N ASN A 58 33.13 0.31 -7.72
CA ASN A 58 33.40 0.59 -6.32
C ASN A 58 33.30 2.10 -6.05
N MET A 59 32.66 2.47 -4.97
CA MET A 59 32.68 3.85 -4.46
C MET A 59 33.58 3.97 -3.24
N SER A 60 34.16 5.14 -3.06
CA SER A 60 34.87 5.46 -1.82
C SER A 60 33.86 5.65 -0.69
N PHE A 61 33.89 4.76 0.29
CA PHE A 61 33.03 4.82 1.47
C PHE A 61 33.53 5.81 2.53
N GLY A 62 34.86 6.00 2.58
CA GLY A 62 35.52 6.88 3.52
C GLY A 62 37.01 6.59 3.68
N ILE A 63 37.56 7.07 4.77
CA ILE A 63 38.96 6.88 5.17
C ILE A 63 38.96 6.16 6.51
N SER A 64 39.72 5.07 6.63
CA SER A 64 39.87 4.35 7.88
C SER A 64 41.16 4.79 8.61
N PRO A 65 41.06 5.41 9.79
CA PRO A 65 42.20 5.72 10.62
C PRO A 65 42.99 4.48 11.08
N PHE A 66 42.27 3.36 11.25
CA PHE A 66 42.87 2.08 11.69
C PHE A 66 43.83 1.48 10.65
N TYR A 67 43.67 1.81 9.37
CA TYR A 67 44.51 1.35 8.28
C TYR A 67 45.34 2.51 7.67
N ASN A 68 46.05 3.26 8.50
CA ASN A 68 46.93 4.38 8.09
C ASN A 68 46.22 5.41 7.18
N ASN A 69 45.02 5.79 7.51
CA ASN A 69 44.20 6.71 6.72
C ASN A 69 43.96 6.22 5.28
N ARG A 70 43.95 4.93 5.04
CA ARG A 70 43.60 4.34 3.74
C ARG A 70 42.15 4.62 3.38
N ARG A 71 41.89 4.86 2.12
CA ARG A 71 40.55 4.89 1.57
C ARG A 71 39.96 3.48 1.59
N VAL A 72 38.73 3.40 2.03
CA VAL A 72 37.91 2.18 2.00
C VAL A 72 36.97 2.26 0.81
N TYR A 73 36.92 1.19 0.02
CA TYR A 73 36.07 1.09 -1.14
C TYR A 73 35.03 -0.02 -0.96
N VAL A 74 33.82 0.22 -1.42
CA VAL A 74 32.71 -0.71 -1.33
C VAL A 74 32.12 -0.90 -2.72
N ASP A 75 31.86 -2.13 -3.10
CA ASP A 75 31.13 -2.44 -4.32
C ASP A 75 29.69 -1.96 -4.21
N ILE A 76 29.28 -1.09 -5.13
CA ILE A 76 28.00 -0.42 -5.11
C ILE A 76 26.85 -1.42 -5.30
N ASN A 77 27.01 -2.38 -6.20
CA ASN A 77 25.98 -3.36 -6.46
C ASN A 77 25.75 -4.26 -5.24
N ASN A 78 26.82 -4.72 -4.61
CA ASN A 78 26.72 -5.53 -3.39
C ASN A 78 26.09 -4.75 -2.23
N LEU A 79 26.40 -3.46 -2.07
CA LEU A 79 25.85 -2.64 -1.00
C LEU A 79 24.35 -2.42 -1.18
N PHE A 80 23.91 -2.01 -2.38
CA PHE A 80 22.51 -1.62 -2.61
C PHE A 80 21.59 -2.75 -3.09
N SER A 81 22.13 -3.93 -3.45
CA SER A 81 21.33 -5.12 -3.71
C SER A 81 20.91 -5.87 -2.43
N ASN A 82 21.53 -5.53 -1.30
CA ASN A 82 21.28 -6.14 -0.01
C ASN A 82 20.72 -5.12 1.00
N HIS A 83 20.22 -5.62 2.13
CA HIS A 83 19.80 -4.79 3.23
C HIS A 83 20.99 -4.39 4.09
N PHE A 84 21.03 -3.12 4.50
CA PHE A 84 22.02 -2.66 5.48
C PHE A 84 21.35 -1.69 6.47
N THR A 85 21.94 -1.56 7.63
CA THR A 85 21.43 -0.71 8.71
C THR A 85 22.54 0.19 9.22
N ILE A 86 22.24 1.48 9.39
CA ILE A 86 23.13 2.46 10.00
C ILE A 86 22.63 2.74 11.42
N LEU A 87 23.39 2.29 12.41
CA LEU A 87 23.06 2.45 13.82
C LEU A 87 23.92 3.52 14.49
N GLY A 88 23.34 4.21 15.45
CA GLY A 88 24.07 5.20 16.24
C GLY A 88 23.12 6.04 17.11
N ASN A 89 23.68 6.70 18.13
CA ASN A 89 22.94 7.61 19.01
C ASN A 89 22.55 8.90 18.28
N SER A 90 21.67 9.71 18.87
CA SER A 90 21.36 11.05 18.36
C SER A 90 22.64 11.90 18.28
N GLY A 91 22.79 12.61 17.16
CA GLY A 91 23.95 13.48 16.94
C GLY A 91 25.23 12.77 16.45
N CYS A 92 25.26 11.45 16.33
CA CYS A 92 26.46 10.73 15.84
C CYS A 92 26.68 10.80 14.32
N GLY A 93 25.81 11.48 13.58
CA GLY A 93 25.97 11.67 12.14
C GLY A 93 25.30 10.63 11.25
N LYS A 94 24.31 9.85 11.73
CA LYS A 94 23.59 8.85 10.91
C LYS A 94 23.04 9.43 9.61
N SER A 95 22.27 10.51 9.68
CA SER A 95 21.66 11.16 8.52
C SER A 95 22.74 11.70 7.56
N TYR A 96 23.81 12.29 8.09
CA TYR A 96 24.94 12.73 7.28
C TYR A 96 25.64 11.56 6.59
N GLY A 97 25.88 10.47 7.31
CA GLY A 97 26.49 9.26 6.75
C GLY A 97 25.64 8.66 5.63
N THR A 98 24.34 8.51 5.87
CA THR A 98 23.39 8.02 4.86
C THR A 98 23.38 8.91 3.62
N THR A 99 23.27 10.22 3.83
CA THR A 99 23.31 11.20 2.74
C THR A 99 24.60 11.07 1.94
N ARG A 100 25.75 11.01 2.62
CA ARG A 100 27.05 10.95 1.94
C ARG A 100 27.22 9.66 1.13
N VAL A 101 26.75 8.54 1.64
CA VAL A 101 26.77 7.27 0.93
C VAL A 101 25.99 7.38 -0.39
N ILE A 102 24.76 7.92 -0.35
CA ILE A 102 23.93 8.08 -1.55
C ILE A 102 24.54 9.11 -2.51
N GLN A 103 25.01 10.26 -2.02
CA GLN A 103 25.69 11.27 -2.85
C GLN A 103 26.89 10.66 -3.58
N SER A 104 27.69 9.83 -2.89
CA SER A 104 28.88 9.21 -3.47
C SER A 104 28.58 8.32 -4.69
N VAL A 105 27.38 7.73 -4.75
CA VAL A 105 26.92 6.99 -5.93
C VAL A 105 26.77 7.89 -7.15
N PHE A 106 26.20 9.07 -6.97
CA PHE A 106 25.90 10.01 -8.06
C PHE A 106 27.05 10.95 -8.41
N GLU A 107 27.96 11.20 -7.48
CA GLU A 107 29.16 12.03 -7.71
C GLU A 107 30.27 11.29 -8.44
N ASN A 108 30.26 9.98 -8.47
CA ASN A 108 31.31 9.19 -9.10
C ASN A 108 31.21 9.29 -10.64
N ALA A 109 32.15 10.01 -11.26
CA ALA A 109 32.18 10.18 -12.71
C ALA A 109 32.40 8.88 -13.51
N ARG A 110 32.99 7.86 -12.88
CA ARG A 110 33.27 6.55 -13.51
C ARG A 110 32.08 5.61 -13.44
N PHE A 111 31.28 5.72 -12.39
CA PHE A 111 30.07 4.93 -12.19
C PHE A 111 28.85 5.76 -12.58
N GLN A 112 28.16 5.34 -13.63
CA GLN A 112 26.87 5.92 -13.97
C GLN A 112 25.79 4.93 -13.59
N PRO A 113 25.02 5.17 -12.52
CA PRO A 113 23.95 4.28 -12.09
C PRO A 113 22.81 4.33 -13.10
N TYR A 114 22.81 3.36 -14.01
CA TYR A 114 21.77 3.27 -15.03
C TYR A 114 20.48 2.72 -14.40
N LYS A 115 19.39 3.48 -14.50
CA LYS A 115 18.08 3.17 -13.91
C LYS A 115 18.11 2.97 -12.38
N ALA A 116 19.05 3.57 -11.66
CA ALA A 116 19.01 3.56 -10.20
C ALA A 116 18.00 4.59 -9.69
N SER A 117 17.10 4.14 -8.80
CA SER A 117 16.12 5.00 -8.12
C SER A 117 16.26 4.84 -6.62
N PHE A 118 16.32 5.94 -5.90
CA PHE A 118 16.35 5.99 -4.45
C PHE A 118 15.08 6.66 -3.93
N ILE A 119 14.32 5.98 -3.10
CA ILE A 119 13.14 6.53 -2.44
C ILE A 119 13.49 6.74 -0.97
N LEU A 120 13.46 8.00 -0.52
CA LEU A 120 13.78 8.38 0.84
C LEU A 120 12.51 8.81 1.58
N PHE A 121 12.15 8.10 2.63
CA PHE A 121 11.08 8.51 3.55
C PHE A 121 11.68 9.43 4.62
N ASP A 122 11.45 10.73 4.49
CA ASP A 122 12.05 11.78 5.30
C ASP A 122 11.05 12.38 6.28
N ASN A 123 10.94 11.79 7.46
CA ASN A 123 10.01 12.25 8.49
C ASN A 123 10.36 13.63 9.08
N ASN A 124 11.62 14.05 8.99
CA ASN A 124 12.13 15.26 9.63
C ASN A 124 12.46 16.39 8.64
N GLY A 125 12.46 16.12 7.35
CA GLY A 125 12.85 17.08 6.31
C GLY A 125 14.36 17.35 6.23
N GLU A 126 15.20 16.40 6.66
CA GLU A 126 16.65 16.58 6.75
C GLU A 126 17.35 16.40 5.39
N TYR A 127 16.78 15.60 4.48
CA TYR A 127 17.47 15.18 3.27
C TYR A 127 17.30 16.14 2.08
N ILE A 128 16.26 16.98 2.06
CA ILE A 128 15.98 17.88 0.92
C ILE A 128 17.18 18.78 0.60
N SER A 129 17.77 19.40 1.64
CA SER A 129 18.90 20.31 1.47
C SER A 129 20.15 19.63 0.91
N ALA A 130 20.30 18.34 1.19
CA ALA A 130 21.46 17.56 0.77
C ALA A 130 21.39 17.13 -0.72
N PHE A 131 20.18 16.95 -1.26
CA PHE A 131 20.01 16.39 -2.61
C PHE A 131 19.56 17.39 -3.66
N ARG A 132 18.93 18.52 -3.28
CA ARG A 132 18.33 19.47 -4.23
C ARG A 132 19.31 20.06 -5.27
N ASN A 133 20.60 20.07 -4.98
CA ASN A 133 21.63 20.64 -5.85
C ASN A 133 22.47 19.57 -6.57
N MET A 134 22.11 18.30 -6.45
CA MET A 134 22.88 17.21 -7.07
C MET A 134 22.90 17.26 -8.60
N ASN A 135 21.90 17.87 -9.23
CA ASN A 135 21.87 18.10 -10.68
C ASN A 135 22.97 19.06 -11.18
N GLN A 136 23.57 19.85 -10.29
CA GLN A 136 24.74 20.68 -10.64
C GLN A 136 26.01 19.84 -10.73
N ILE A 137 26.08 18.73 -10.01
CA ILE A 137 27.20 17.79 -9.99
C ILE A 137 27.03 16.75 -11.10
N ASN A 138 25.81 16.21 -11.22
CA ASN A 138 25.46 15.24 -12.25
C ASN A 138 24.18 15.71 -13.00
N PRO A 139 24.31 16.22 -14.24
CA PRO A 139 23.17 16.71 -15.01
C PRO A 139 22.08 15.67 -15.32
N ASN A 140 22.42 14.38 -15.26
CA ASN A 140 21.49 13.26 -15.49
C ASN A 140 20.71 12.90 -14.24
N TYR A 141 20.97 13.57 -13.11
CA TYR A 141 20.31 13.34 -11.84
C TYR A 141 18.94 14.04 -11.81
N ASN A 142 17.90 13.28 -11.59
CA ASN A 142 16.57 13.82 -11.36
C ASN A 142 16.24 13.74 -9.86
N PHE A 143 15.84 14.85 -9.27
CA PHE A 143 15.47 14.95 -7.87
C PHE A 143 14.05 15.46 -7.74
N LYS A 144 13.20 14.66 -7.11
CA LYS A 144 11.80 14.99 -6.88
C LYS A 144 11.51 15.01 -5.38
N VAL A 145 10.75 15.98 -4.93
CA VAL A 145 10.26 16.09 -3.55
C VAL A 145 8.75 16.00 -3.55
N ILE A 146 8.24 15.03 -2.81
CA ILE A 146 6.82 14.83 -2.58
C ILE A 146 6.56 15.02 -1.09
N THR A 147 5.57 15.82 -0.72
CA THR A 147 5.33 16.20 0.68
C THR A 147 3.88 16.01 1.11
N THR A 148 3.69 15.66 2.37
CA THR A 148 2.39 15.67 3.04
C THR A 148 2.05 17.03 3.65
N ASN A 149 3.03 17.94 3.74
CA ASN A 149 2.86 19.24 4.39
C ASN A 149 2.49 20.33 3.38
N ASN A 150 1.32 20.93 3.54
CA ASN A 150 0.80 21.98 2.66
C ASN A 150 1.59 23.30 2.71
N SER A 151 2.40 23.52 3.73
CA SER A 151 3.20 24.75 3.86
C SER A 151 4.43 24.77 2.94
N TYR A 152 4.83 23.64 2.38
CA TYR A 152 5.98 23.56 1.47
C TYR A 152 5.53 23.65 0.00
N PRO A 153 6.30 24.35 -0.85
CA PRO A 153 6.00 24.52 -2.27
C PRO A 153 6.41 23.31 -3.13
N TYR A 154 6.23 22.10 -2.60
CA TYR A 154 6.55 20.86 -3.29
C TYR A 154 5.27 20.14 -3.72
N GLU A 155 5.45 19.16 -4.60
CA GLU A 155 4.36 18.29 -5.03
C GLU A 155 3.74 17.55 -3.82
N LYS A 156 2.42 17.43 -3.84
CA LYS A 156 1.70 16.77 -2.74
C LYS A 156 1.60 15.28 -3.00
N VAL A 157 1.66 14.51 -1.92
CA VAL A 157 1.34 13.08 -1.99
C VAL A 157 -0.10 12.94 -2.47
N GLN A 158 -0.28 12.16 -3.52
CA GLN A 158 -1.58 11.72 -3.99
C GLN A 158 -1.52 10.22 -4.25
N ILE A 159 -2.47 9.49 -3.69
CA ILE A 159 -2.51 8.03 -3.75
C ILE A 159 -3.82 7.64 -4.45
N PRO A 160 -3.78 7.08 -5.67
CA PRO A 160 -4.98 6.66 -6.37
C PRO A 160 -5.67 5.51 -5.61
N VAL A 161 -6.89 5.75 -5.13
CA VAL A 161 -7.67 4.80 -4.30
C VAL A 161 -7.83 3.45 -4.99
N TRP A 162 -8.04 3.46 -6.31
CA TRP A 162 -8.26 2.26 -7.13
C TRP A 162 -7.01 1.42 -7.39
N LEU A 163 -5.82 1.92 -7.05
CA LEU A 163 -4.56 1.15 -7.13
C LEU A 163 -4.26 0.39 -5.85
N LEU A 164 -4.92 0.74 -4.74
CA LEU A 164 -4.68 0.09 -3.46
C LEU A 164 -5.25 -1.33 -3.45
N SER A 165 -4.43 -2.27 -3.01
CA SER A 165 -4.80 -3.67 -2.80
C SER A 165 -5.59 -3.88 -1.51
N VAL A 166 -6.10 -5.09 -1.30
CA VAL A 166 -6.73 -5.49 -0.02
C VAL A 166 -5.76 -5.31 1.15
N ASP A 167 -4.49 -5.67 0.97
CA ASP A 167 -3.47 -5.56 2.01
C ASP A 167 -3.16 -4.09 2.36
N ASP A 168 -3.10 -3.21 1.37
CA ASP A 168 -2.91 -1.77 1.59
C ASP A 168 -4.08 -1.18 2.38
N TRP A 169 -5.30 -1.53 2.00
CA TRP A 169 -6.49 -1.12 2.74
C TRP A 169 -6.53 -1.73 4.15
N ALA A 170 -6.10 -2.98 4.32
CA ALA A 170 -6.01 -3.60 5.64
C ALA A 170 -5.05 -2.84 6.55
N LEU A 171 -3.90 -2.40 6.03
CA LEU A 171 -2.97 -1.56 6.78
C LEU A 171 -3.57 -0.20 7.14
N LEU A 172 -4.18 0.51 6.17
CA LEU A 172 -4.81 1.81 6.38
C LEU A 172 -5.94 1.75 7.40
N LEU A 173 -6.77 0.71 7.33
CA LEU A 173 -7.91 0.51 8.22
C LEU A 173 -7.54 -0.30 9.47
N SER A 174 -6.25 -0.68 9.64
CA SER A 174 -5.76 -1.54 10.73
C SER A 174 -6.62 -2.80 10.90
N ALA A 175 -6.97 -3.42 9.80
CA ALA A 175 -7.68 -4.68 9.75
C ALA A 175 -6.66 -5.83 9.88
N ASN A 176 -6.96 -6.83 10.72
CA ASN A 176 -5.98 -7.87 11.06
C ASN A 176 -6.59 -9.28 11.17
N ASN A 177 -7.87 -9.43 10.88
CA ASN A 177 -8.53 -10.74 10.93
C ASN A 177 -9.23 -11.07 9.62
N PHE A 178 -9.58 -12.34 9.45
CA PHE A 178 -10.16 -12.87 8.22
C PHE A 178 -11.49 -12.18 7.83
N ASN A 179 -12.36 -11.90 8.78
CA ASN A 179 -13.65 -11.26 8.51
C ASN A 179 -13.45 -9.85 7.93
N GLN A 180 -12.57 -9.06 8.55
CA GLN A 180 -12.26 -7.70 8.09
C GLN A 180 -11.64 -7.71 6.69
N LEU A 181 -10.72 -8.63 6.40
CA LEU A 181 -10.10 -8.77 5.08
C LEU A 181 -11.13 -9.16 4.01
N THR A 182 -12.02 -10.09 4.33
CA THR A 182 -13.11 -10.49 3.43
C THR A 182 -14.06 -9.33 3.13
N LEU A 183 -14.40 -8.54 4.15
CA LEU A 183 -15.23 -7.36 3.99
C LEU A 183 -14.55 -6.30 3.11
N ILE A 184 -13.25 -6.07 3.29
CA ILE A 184 -12.46 -5.14 2.48
C ILE A 184 -12.38 -5.62 1.01
N ASP A 185 -12.19 -6.92 0.78
CA ASP A 185 -12.18 -7.48 -0.59
C ASP A 185 -13.53 -7.26 -1.29
N SER A 186 -14.65 -7.59 -0.62
CA SER A 186 -16.00 -7.35 -1.14
C SER A 186 -16.25 -5.86 -1.42
N MET A 187 -15.83 -4.98 -0.52
CA MET A 187 -15.93 -3.52 -0.68
C MET A 187 -15.20 -3.04 -1.94
N ILE A 188 -13.96 -3.46 -2.15
CA ILE A 188 -13.14 -3.07 -3.30
C ILE A 188 -13.78 -3.59 -4.61
N LYS A 189 -14.21 -4.85 -4.65
CA LYS A 189 -14.85 -5.45 -5.82
C LYS A 189 -16.12 -4.69 -6.22
N LEU A 190 -16.94 -4.33 -5.24
CA LEU A 190 -18.16 -3.57 -5.48
C LEU A 190 -17.88 -2.11 -5.87
N ALA A 191 -16.90 -1.44 -5.26
CA ALA A 191 -16.53 -0.09 -5.65
C ALA A 191 -16.06 -0.05 -7.12
N LYS A 192 -15.26 -1.01 -7.54
CA LYS A 192 -14.87 -1.18 -8.95
C LYS A 192 -16.09 -1.34 -9.86
N THR A 193 -17.03 -2.18 -9.47
CA THR A 193 -18.25 -2.43 -10.23
C THR A 193 -19.16 -1.19 -10.34
N PHE A 194 -19.35 -0.48 -9.23
CA PHE A 194 -20.23 0.69 -9.19
C PHE A 194 -19.62 1.94 -9.84
N SER A 195 -18.33 1.97 -10.07
CA SER A 195 -17.66 3.07 -10.79
C SER A 195 -17.82 2.98 -12.32
N LEU A 196 -18.26 1.85 -12.85
CA LEU A 196 -18.46 1.64 -14.29
C LEU A 196 -19.83 2.18 -14.73
N ASN A 197 -19.87 2.87 -15.87
CA ASN A 197 -21.06 3.55 -16.39
C ASN A 197 -21.51 3.02 -17.78
N ASP A 198 -21.00 1.86 -18.22
CA ASP A 198 -21.46 1.22 -19.44
C ASP A 198 -22.75 0.41 -19.21
N GLU A 199 -23.43 0.04 -20.28
CA GLU A 199 -24.73 -0.67 -20.22
C GLU A 199 -24.63 -2.03 -19.51
N THR A 200 -23.56 -2.80 -19.78
CA THR A 200 -23.35 -4.13 -19.16
C THR A 200 -23.11 -3.99 -17.65
N SER A 201 -22.31 -3.02 -17.27
CA SER A 201 -22.02 -2.73 -15.86
C SER A 201 -23.26 -2.22 -15.13
N THR A 202 -24.08 -1.40 -15.77
CA THR A 202 -25.37 -0.95 -15.21
C THR A 202 -26.33 -2.13 -15.01
N ARG A 203 -26.41 -3.06 -15.97
CA ARG A 203 -27.20 -4.29 -15.82
C ARG A 203 -26.67 -5.16 -14.68
N PHE A 204 -25.35 -5.26 -14.56
CA PHE A 204 -24.72 -6.01 -13.45
C PHE A 204 -24.97 -5.35 -12.09
N GLN A 205 -24.89 -4.03 -11.99
CA GLN A 205 -25.26 -3.30 -10.77
C GLN A 205 -26.73 -3.58 -10.38
N ASN A 206 -27.66 -3.48 -11.35
CA ASN A 206 -29.07 -3.77 -11.11
C ASN A 206 -29.27 -5.22 -10.65
N HIS A 207 -28.57 -6.17 -11.27
CA HIS A 207 -28.61 -7.59 -10.88
C HIS A 207 -28.15 -7.78 -9.42
N LEU A 208 -27.03 -7.21 -9.02
CA LEU A 208 -26.53 -7.29 -7.64
C LEU A 208 -27.48 -6.67 -6.63
N ILE A 209 -28.00 -5.48 -6.93
CA ILE A 209 -28.99 -4.80 -6.09
C ILE A 209 -30.26 -5.64 -5.96
N ALA A 210 -30.76 -6.17 -7.07
CA ALA A 210 -31.95 -7.01 -7.08
C ALA A 210 -31.76 -8.31 -6.29
N LYS A 211 -30.62 -9.00 -6.44
CA LYS A 211 -30.32 -10.22 -5.64
C LYS A 211 -30.29 -9.91 -4.14
N ALA A 212 -29.65 -8.82 -3.73
CA ALA A 212 -29.62 -8.40 -2.33
C ALA A 212 -31.04 -8.14 -1.79
N MET A 213 -31.88 -7.44 -2.56
CA MET A 213 -33.26 -7.16 -2.18
C MET A 213 -34.12 -8.41 -2.14
N MET A 214 -33.97 -9.34 -3.09
CA MET A 214 -34.67 -10.61 -3.06
C MET A 214 -34.29 -11.43 -1.83
N SER A 215 -33.01 -11.47 -1.47
CA SER A 215 -32.58 -12.12 -0.23
C SER A 215 -33.26 -11.51 1.01
N ILE A 216 -33.38 -10.19 1.07
CA ILE A 216 -34.09 -9.47 2.15
C ILE A 216 -35.59 -9.82 2.12
N MET A 217 -36.22 -9.82 0.96
CA MET A 217 -37.65 -10.17 0.83
C MET A 217 -37.96 -11.59 1.33
N TYR A 218 -37.08 -12.55 1.08
CA TYR A 218 -37.22 -13.94 1.52
C TYR A 218 -36.68 -14.21 2.94
N SER A 219 -36.06 -13.24 3.61
CA SER A 219 -35.59 -13.40 4.99
C SER A 219 -36.80 -13.59 5.96
N ASN A 220 -36.49 -14.03 7.18
CA ASN A 220 -37.47 -14.13 8.26
C ASN A 220 -37.67 -12.81 9.03
N ASP A 221 -37.11 -11.70 8.55
CA ASP A 221 -37.27 -10.42 9.19
C ASP A 221 -38.69 -9.87 9.12
N LEU A 222 -39.07 -9.04 10.07
CA LEU A 222 -40.34 -8.30 10.03
C LEU A 222 -40.39 -7.37 8.81
N ALA A 223 -41.56 -7.13 8.25
CA ALA A 223 -41.75 -6.28 7.07
C ALA A 223 -41.20 -4.86 7.27
N THR A 224 -41.27 -4.30 8.48
CA THR A 224 -40.67 -3.02 8.83
C THR A 224 -39.13 -3.04 8.68
N THR A 225 -38.49 -4.10 9.13
CA THR A 225 -37.04 -4.30 9.01
C THR A 225 -36.64 -4.51 7.54
N LYS A 226 -37.36 -5.36 6.80
CA LYS A 226 -37.18 -5.57 5.36
C LYS A 226 -37.27 -4.25 4.60
N ARG A 227 -38.31 -3.45 4.84
CA ARG A 227 -38.49 -2.15 4.21
C ARG A 227 -37.29 -1.21 4.50
N ASN A 228 -36.88 -1.14 5.75
CA ASN A 228 -35.75 -0.27 6.13
C ASN A 228 -34.45 -0.71 5.45
N LYS A 229 -34.17 -2.01 5.40
CA LYS A 229 -33.00 -2.56 4.68
C LYS A 229 -33.03 -2.22 3.19
N ILE A 230 -34.16 -2.44 2.52
CA ILE A 230 -34.35 -2.14 1.09
C ILE A 230 -34.19 -0.63 0.83
N PHE A 231 -34.77 0.23 1.68
CA PHE A 231 -34.63 1.68 1.55
C PHE A 231 -33.18 2.11 1.75
N ASN A 232 -32.46 1.51 2.70
CA ASN A 232 -31.04 1.79 2.90
C ASN A 232 -30.19 1.36 1.70
N ILE A 233 -30.49 0.23 1.05
CA ILE A 233 -29.82 -0.16 -0.20
C ILE A 233 -30.01 0.92 -1.27
N PHE A 234 -31.25 1.38 -1.50
CA PHE A 234 -31.52 2.41 -2.50
C PHE A 234 -30.93 3.78 -2.14
N ASN A 235 -30.80 4.10 -0.87
CA ASN A 235 -30.09 5.32 -0.45
C ASN A 235 -28.58 5.25 -0.72
N THR A 236 -28.05 4.03 -0.83
CA THR A 236 -26.63 3.79 -1.03
C THR A 236 -26.29 3.59 -2.51
N CYS A 237 -27.09 2.78 -3.21
CA CYS A 237 -26.85 2.35 -4.58
C CYS A 237 -28.14 2.39 -5.40
N THR A 238 -28.19 3.24 -6.43
CA THR A 238 -29.31 3.32 -7.38
C THR A 238 -28.78 3.47 -8.79
N THR A 239 -29.58 3.04 -9.75
CA THR A 239 -29.39 3.34 -11.17
C THR A 239 -30.57 4.16 -11.69
N SER A 240 -30.44 4.70 -12.89
CA SER A 240 -31.55 5.43 -13.55
C SER A 240 -32.78 4.54 -13.76
N ALA A 241 -32.57 3.25 -14.02
CA ALA A 241 -33.63 2.28 -14.27
C ALA A 241 -34.20 1.64 -12.99
N PHE A 242 -33.36 1.48 -11.95
CA PHE A 242 -33.73 0.79 -10.74
C PHE A 242 -33.52 1.69 -9.51
N ASN A 243 -34.61 2.35 -9.13
CA ASN A 243 -34.63 3.32 -8.01
C ASN A 243 -36.05 3.42 -7.40
N MET A 244 -36.18 4.14 -6.28
CA MET A 244 -37.43 4.30 -5.54
C MET A 244 -38.50 5.12 -6.27
N GLU A 245 -38.10 5.99 -7.19
CA GLU A 245 -39.01 6.87 -7.95
C GLU A 245 -39.51 6.18 -9.25
N ALA A 246 -38.99 5.03 -9.59
CA ALA A 246 -39.41 4.26 -10.76
C ALA A 246 -40.89 3.95 -10.69
N VAL A 247 -41.60 4.03 -11.82
CA VAL A 247 -43.03 3.73 -11.92
C VAL A 247 -43.21 2.25 -12.16
N VAL A 248 -43.95 1.59 -11.28
CA VAL A 248 -44.28 0.18 -11.34
C VAL A 248 -45.73 0.02 -11.76
N GLN A 249 -45.98 -0.91 -12.70
CA GLN A 249 -47.31 -1.21 -13.23
C GLN A 249 -47.95 -2.35 -12.41
N GLY A 250 -48.99 -2.02 -11.69
CA GLY A 250 -49.88 -2.99 -11.06
C GLY A 250 -51.12 -3.36 -11.94
N ALA A 251 -51.98 -4.18 -11.43
CA ALA A 251 -53.21 -4.55 -12.11
C ALA A 251 -54.22 -3.39 -12.13
N GLY A 252 -54.18 -2.61 -13.20
CA GLY A 252 -55.07 -1.48 -13.40
C GLY A 252 -54.64 -0.14 -12.76
N TYR A 253 -53.41 -0.04 -12.23
CA TYR A 253 -52.88 1.19 -11.65
C TYR A 253 -51.39 1.31 -11.84
N GLN A 254 -50.86 2.51 -11.68
CA GLN A 254 -49.45 2.81 -11.64
C GLN A 254 -49.10 3.54 -10.35
N ARG A 255 -47.92 3.23 -9.79
CA ARG A 255 -47.37 3.98 -8.64
C ARG A 255 -45.87 3.97 -8.61
N LYS A 256 -45.28 4.84 -7.78
CA LYS A 256 -43.86 4.80 -7.53
C LYS A 256 -43.49 3.56 -6.73
N PHE A 257 -42.34 3.00 -7.01
CA PHE A 257 -41.87 1.76 -6.36
C PHE A 257 -41.83 1.90 -4.82
N ARG A 258 -41.41 3.07 -4.31
CA ARG A 258 -41.41 3.34 -2.86
C ARG A 258 -42.78 3.18 -2.20
N ASP A 259 -43.84 3.46 -2.93
CA ASP A 259 -45.21 3.42 -2.41
C ASP A 259 -45.79 2.00 -2.35
N CYS A 260 -45.07 1.00 -2.92
CA CYS A 260 -45.44 -0.40 -2.87
C CYS A 260 -45.13 -1.10 -1.52
N PHE A 261 -44.36 -0.44 -0.64
CA PHE A 261 -43.94 -1.01 0.65
C PHE A 261 -44.85 -0.67 1.82
N HIS A 262 -46.15 -0.52 1.58
CA HIS A 262 -47.16 -0.40 2.64
C HIS A 262 -47.30 -1.72 3.39
N ILE A 263 -47.40 -1.60 4.74
CA ILE A 263 -47.51 -2.75 5.63
C ILE A 263 -48.97 -2.79 6.15
N ASP A 264 -49.58 -3.96 6.01
CA ASP A 264 -50.95 -4.19 6.47
C ASP A 264 -51.03 -4.45 7.99
N ALA A 265 -52.25 -4.64 8.50
CA ALA A 265 -52.49 -4.93 9.92
C ALA A 265 -51.90 -6.27 10.39
N ASN A 266 -51.56 -7.17 9.47
CA ASN A 266 -50.92 -8.46 9.75
C ASN A 266 -49.41 -8.39 9.74
N GLY A 267 -48.84 -7.21 9.50
CA GLY A 267 -47.39 -7.02 9.45
C GLY A 267 -46.76 -7.51 8.16
N SER A 268 -47.51 -7.59 7.05
CA SER A 268 -47.02 -8.01 5.73
C SER A 268 -47.11 -6.87 4.72
N PHE A 269 -46.29 -6.91 3.66
CA PHE A 269 -46.43 -5.95 2.57
C PHE A 269 -47.72 -6.23 1.78
N THR A 270 -48.57 -5.20 1.64
CA THR A 270 -49.83 -5.28 0.88
C THR A 270 -49.62 -5.67 -0.58
N GLU A 271 -48.49 -5.28 -1.17
CA GLU A 271 -48.14 -5.53 -2.57
C GLU A 271 -46.87 -6.39 -2.72
N SER A 272 -46.69 -7.38 -1.82
CA SER A 272 -45.50 -8.24 -1.80
C SER A 272 -45.20 -8.90 -3.14
N ILE A 273 -46.24 -9.33 -3.87
CA ILE A 273 -46.10 -9.95 -5.19
C ILE A 273 -45.57 -8.96 -6.21
N LEU A 274 -46.16 -7.76 -6.28
CA LEU A 274 -45.74 -6.70 -7.21
C LEU A 274 -44.27 -6.27 -6.94
N VAL A 275 -43.93 -6.08 -5.66
CA VAL A 275 -42.56 -5.75 -5.24
C VAL A 275 -41.60 -6.85 -5.67
N SER A 276 -41.89 -8.11 -5.39
CA SER A 276 -41.04 -9.22 -5.76
C SER A 276 -40.88 -9.39 -7.28
N GLN A 277 -41.98 -9.24 -8.05
CA GLN A 277 -41.92 -9.31 -9.51
C GLN A 277 -41.08 -8.19 -10.12
N TYR A 278 -41.24 -6.96 -9.62
CA TYR A 278 -40.47 -5.83 -10.10
C TYR A 278 -38.98 -6.01 -9.79
N ILE A 279 -38.59 -6.39 -8.58
CA ILE A 279 -37.21 -6.69 -8.22
C ILE A 279 -36.65 -7.81 -9.09
N ALA A 280 -37.42 -8.92 -9.25
CA ALA A 280 -37.01 -10.09 -10.03
C ALA A 280 -36.73 -9.74 -11.52
N SER A 281 -37.39 -8.71 -12.08
CA SER A 281 -37.16 -8.28 -13.47
C SER A 281 -35.77 -7.77 -13.73
N PHE A 282 -35.00 -7.39 -12.69
CA PHE A 282 -33.62 -6.98 -12.77
C PHE A 282 -32.62 -8.10 -12.47
N VAL A 283 -33.08 -9.27 -12.08
CA VAL A 283 -32.20 -10.43 -11.86
C VAL A 283 -31.87 -11.08 -13.20
N ASP A 284 -30.59 -11.11 -13.54
CA ASP A 284 -30.08 -11.74 -14.75
C ASP A 284 -29.08 -12.86 -14.40
N PRO A 285 -29.49 -14.13 -14.40
CA PRO A 285 -28.61 -15.23 -14.01
C PRO A 285 -27.34 -15.37 -14.85
N SER A 286 -27.32 -14.81 -16.06
CA SER A 286 -26.12 -14.82 -16.91
C SER A 286 -24.97 -13.98 -16.34
N LEU A 287 -25.28 -13.08 -15.42
CA LEU A 287 -24.34 -12.18 -14.77
C LEU A 287 -23.82 -12.70 -13.41
N ASP A 288 -24.25 -13.87 -12.95
CA ASP A 288 -23.83 -14.42 -11.65
C ASP A 288 -22.30 -14.60 -11.52
N ASN A 289 -21.63 -14.86 -12.63
CA ASN A 289 -20.16 -15.03 -12.68
C ASN A 289 -19.49 -13.90 -13.47
N TYR A 290 -20.16 -12.77 -13.65
CA TYR A 290 -19.56 -11.65 -14.37
C TYR A 290 -18.53 -10.96 -13.48
N GLU A 291 -17.32 -10.78 -14.00
CA GLU A 291 -16.26 -9.97 -13.40
C GLU A 291 -15.92 -8.82 -14.35
N PRO A 292 -16.00 -7.56 -13.88
CA PRO A 292 -15.57 -6.43 -14.69
C PRO A 292 -14.09 -6.54 -15.04
N THR A 293 -13.77 -6.50 -16.32
CA THR A 293 -12.39 -6.57 -16.84
C THR A 293 -11.70 -5.21 -16.94
N THR A 294 -12.48 -4.14 -16.91
CA THR A 294 -11.98 -2.77 -16.97
C THR A 294 -11.93 -2.16 -15.59
N TYR A 295 -10.88 -1.39 -15.34
CA TYR A 295 -10.73 -0.64 -14.09
C TYR A 295 -11.12 0.81 -14.35
N ASN A 296 -12.02 1.34 -13.53
CA ASN A 296 -12.32 2.75 -13.50
C ASN A 296 -11.86 3.39 -12.20
N MET A 297 -11.75 4.70 -12.26
CA MET A 297 -11.53 5.53 -11.09
C MET A 297 -12.76 5.41 -10.16
N TYR A 298 -12.51 5.19 -8.88
CA TYR A 298 -13.49 5.37 -7.83
C TYR A 298 -12.85 6.15 -6.68
N ASN A 299 -13.67 6.88 -5.94
CA ASN A 299 -13.24 7.70 -4.83
C ASN A 299 -13.57 7.06 -3.47
N LEU A 300 -13.21 7.74 -2.38
CA LEU A 300 -13.45 7.25 -1.03
C LEU A 300 -14.96 7.14 -0.70
N GLU A 301 -15.79 8.05 -1.24
CA GLU A 301 -17.23 8.03 -1.04
C GLU A 301 -17.89 6.85 -1.74
N GLU A 302 -17.42 6.51 -2.93
CA GLU A 302 -17.89 5.32 -3.66
C GLU A 302 -17.46 4.04 -2.95
N LEU A 303 -16.28 4.04 -2.34
CA LEU A 303 -15.83 2.93 -1.51
C LEU A 303 -16.70 2.77 -0.26
N GLU A 304 -17.07 3.88 0.40
CA GLU A 304 -17.97 3.85 1.56
C GLU A 304 -19.38 3.37 1.17
N LYS A 305 -19.88 3.78 0.00
CA LYS A 305 -21.16 3.25 -0.54
C LYS A 305 -21.08 1.76 -0.78
N ALA A 306 -20.00 1.28 -1.39
CA ALA A 306 -19.79 -0.15 -1.61
C ALA A 306 -19.73 -0.92 -0.29
N LEU A 307 -19.03 -0.40 0.72
CA LEU A 307 -18.99 -0.99 2.06
C LEU A 307 -20.40 -1.07 2.68
N ASN A 308 -21.14 0.03 2.67
CA ASN A 308 -22.50 0.07 3.23
C ASN A 308 -23.43 -0.91 2.51
N PHE A 309 -23.31 -1.05 1.20
CA PHE A 309 -24.06 -2.04 0.43
C PHE A 309 -23.70 -3.46 0.86
N THR A 310 -22.40 -3.81 0.96
CA THR A 310 -21.93 -5.12 1.42
C THR A 310 -22.48 -5.46 2.81
N LEU A 311 -22.40 -4.51 3.74
CA LEU A 311 -22.89 -4.71 5.11
C LEU A 311 -24.38 -5.07 5.18
N ILE A 312 -25.19 -4.51 4.28
CA ILE A 312 -26.63 -4.76 4.24
C ILE A 312 -26.93 -6.05 3.45
N SER A 313 -26.35 -6.20 2.27
CA SER A 313 -26.65 -7.30 1.34
C SER A 313 -26.22 -8.66 1.86
N GLU A 314 -25.07 -8.71 2.54
CA GLU A 314 -24.49 -9.93 3.09
C GLU A 314 -24.85 -10.14 4.58
N ASN A 315 -25.70 -9.29 5.12
CA ASN A 315 -26.23 -9.40 6.49
C ASN A 315 -25.16 -9.37 7.61
N TRP A 316 -24.03 -8.68 7.37
CA TRP A 316 -22.90 -8.58 8.31
C TRP A 316 -23.28 -7.98 9.67
N LEU A 317 -24.19 -7.01 9.67
CA LEU A 317 -24.61 -6.29 10.88
C LEU A 317 -25.56 -7.07 11.80
N ASN A 318 -26.11 -8.18 11.34
CA ASN A 318 -27.04 -9.01 12.11
C ASN A 318 -26.41 -10.34 12.60
N ASN A 319 -25.09 -10.51 12.37
CA ASN A 319 -24.35 -11.67 12.82
C ASN A 319 -23.40 -11.25 13.94
N ASP A 320 -23.65 -11.74 15.16
CA ASP A 320 -22.85 -11.38 16.35
C ASP A 320 -21.35 -11.63 16.16
N ASN A 321 -20.99 -12.63 15.36
CA ASN A 321 -19.59 -12.97 15.09
C ASN A 321 -18.89 -11.97 14.15
N THR A 322 -19.62 -11.23 13.33
CA THR A 322 -19.06 -10.32 12.32
C THR A 322 -19.37 -8.85 12.62
N TYR A 323 -20.31 -8.58 13.53
CA TYR A 323 -20.75 -7.22 13.83
C TYR A 323 -19.63 -6.29 14.27
N GLY A 324 -18.82 -6.72 15.25
CA GLY A 324 -17.72 -5.93 15.77
C GLY A 324 -16.67 -5.61 14.70
N ASP A 325 -16.34 -6.61 13.88
CA ASP A 325 -15.37 -6.49 12.79
C ASP A 325 -15.86 -5.51 11.71
N SER A 326 -17.11 -5.62 11.32
CA SER A 326 -17.71 -4.79 10.28
C SER A 326 -17.83 -3.33 10.71
N ILE A 327 -18.22 -3.08 11.96
CA ILE A 327 -18.29 -1.73 12.52
C ILE A 327 -16.89 -1.11 12.61
N ALA A 328 -15.87 -1.87 13.00
CA ALA A 328 -14.50 -1.39 13.07
C ALA A 328 -13.99 -0.88 11.71
N VAL A 329 -14.19 -1.65 10.65
CA VAL A 329 -13.83 -1.24 9.27
C VAL A 329 -14.62 0.00 8.86
N LYS A 330 -15.94 0.02 9.08
CA LYS A 330 -16.80 1.16 8.73
C LYS A 330 -16.38 2.45 9.42
N VAL A 331 -16.15 2.41 10.73
CA VAL A 331 -15.76 3.59 11.51
C VAL A 331 -14.41 4.13 11.05
N LYS A 332 -13.45 3.26 10.78
CA LYS A 332 -12.12 3.67 10.32
C LYS A 332 -12.15 4.27 8.92
N LEU A 333 -12.89 3.67 7.98
CA LEU A 333 -13.05 4.24 6.64
C LEU A 333 -13.73 5.61 6.71
N HIS A 334 -14.82 5.73 7.46
CA HIS A 334 -15.50 7.00 7.66
C HIS A 334 -14.58 8.06 8.30
N SER A 335 -13.81 7.67 9.31
CA SER A 335 -12.81 8.55 9.93
C SER A 335 -11.76 9.04 8.93
N LEU A 336 -11.32 8.20 8.00
CA LEU A 336 -10.40 8.60 6.93
C LEU A 336 -11.05 9.65 6.01
N ILE A 337 -12.31 9.44 5.62
CA ILE A 337 -13.06 10.32 4.72
C ILE A 337 -13.27 11.72 5.31
N ILE A 338 -13.52 11.83 6.63
CA ILE A 338 -13.75 13.12 7.31
C ILE A 338 -12.45 13.77 7.79
N SER A 339 -11.33 13.06 7.75
CA SER A 339 -10.04 13.58 8.22
C SER A 339 -9.37 14.47 7.17
N GLU A 340 -8.37 15.25 7.60
CA GLU A 340 -7.51 16.00 6.69
C GLU A 340 -6.70 15.11 5.74
N ASN A 341 -6.54 13.83 6.07
CA ASN A 341 -5.81 12.86 5.24
C ASN A 341 -6.56 12.47 3.97
N ARG A 342 -7.86 12.75 3.88
CA ARG A 342 -8.68 12.56 2.66
C ARG A 342 -8.01 13.16 1.43
N LYS A 343 -7.41 14.34 1.54
CA LYS A 343 -6.72 15.05 0.46
C LYS A 343 -5.61 14.24 -0.24
N PHE A 344 -5.05 13.24 0.44
CA PHE A 344 -4.04 12.37 -0.15
C PHE A 344 -4.60 11.32 -1.11
N PHE A 345 -5.92 11.13 -1.10
CA PHE A 345 -6.64 10.14 -1.90
C PHE A 345 -7.53 10.78 -2.99
N GLU A 346 -7.42 12.09 -3.17
CA GLU A 346 -8.16 12.82 -4.20
C GLU A 346 -7.35 12.84 -5.51
N TYR A 347 -7.96 12.37 -6.57
CA TYR A 347 -7.38 12.33 -7.92
C TYR A 347 -8.43 12.81 -8.92
N ASP A 348 -8.03 13.68 -9.85
CA ASP A 348 -8.95 14.25 -10.84
C ASP A 348 -9.16 13.36 -12.06
N ASN A 349 -8.16 12.51 -12.39
CA ASN A 349 -8.19 11.69 -13.59
C ASN A 349 -7.70 10.27 -13.28
N PHE A 350 -8.19 9.30 -14.07
CA PHE A 350 -7.70 7.92 -13.98
C PHE A 350 -6.22 7.85 -14.34
N ILE A 351 -5.46 7.15 -13.51
CA ILE A 351 -4.05 6.83 -13.73
C ILE A 351 -3.83 5.34 -13.52
N GLY A 352 -3.09 4.71 -14.41
CA GLY A 352 -2.67 3.31 -14.28
C GLY A 352 -1.41 3.17 -13.42
N VAL A 353 -1.11 1.93 -13.00
CA VAL A 353 0.07 1.63 -12.15
C VAL A 353 1.36 2.13 -12.76
N GLU A 354 1.61 1.86 -14.04
CA GLU A 354 2.84 2.28 -14.72
C GLU A 354 3.00 3.81 -14.79
N GLN A 355 1.88 4.51 -15.05
CA GLN A 355 1.89 5.96 -15.07
C GLN A 355 2.10 6.54 -13.67
N PHE A 356 1.46 5.94 -12.66
CA PHE A 356 1.66 6.35 -11.27
C PHE A 356 3.12 6.17 -10.83
N LEU A 357 3.71 5.00 -11.06
CA LEU A 357 5.11 4.74 -10.75
C LEU A 357 6.07 5.65 -11.53
N SER A 358 5.73 6.01 -12.76
CA SER A 358 6.54 6.95 -13.55
C SER A 358 6.41 8.39 -13.06
N SER A 359 5.34 8.70 -12.32
CA SER A 359 5.12 10.03 -11.76
C SER A 359 5.80 10.23 -10.40
N LEU A 360 6.19 9.16 -9.74
CA LEU A 360 6.98 9.20 -8.50
C LEU A 360 8.46 9.48 -8.79
#